data_1aa19752507efd708e3ee39d07fb2cf4
#
_entry.id   1aa19752507efd708e3ee39d07fb2cf4
#
_cell.length_a   1.000
_cell.length_b   1.000
_cell.length_c   1.000
_cell.angle_alpha   90.00
_cell.angle_beta   90.00
_cell.angle_gamma   90.00
#
_symmetry.space_group_name_H-M   'P 1'
#
loop_
_entity.id
_entity.type
_entity.pdbx_description
1 polymer ?
#
loop_
_entity_poly.entity_id
_entity_poly.type
_entity_poly.pdbx_seq_one_letter_code
_entity_poly.pdbx_strand_id
1 'polypeptide(L)'
;MVKLLELRDAHWEDWRRLIEHPVLRRLAEGSLSERSIYAWMEQDYRFVEGLLAFQAQLLPRAPSQHRLVLAHGLSAIVEDLDWMEFQPININAPPHPTRQRYLAFLRMLSQEPYRVGATVLWVLNRTFHDAWSAAAPQEKIFVNLIDHWTSPEFLAYMHDLGEVGESAYAAASEAEKERIHALVDEVIRLEWASWDMANLLAERYD
;
A
#
# COMPACT_ATOMS: atom_id res chain seq x y z
N MET A 1 19.56 0.87 -0.27
CA MET A 1 18.34 0.88 -1.13
C MET A 1 18.60 0.90 -2.65
N VAL A 2 19.81 0.60 -3.11
CA VAL A 2 20.13 0.63 -4.54
C VAL A 2 19.36 -0.45 -5.32
N LYS A 3 19.31 -1.68 -4.81
CA LYS A 3 18.65 -2.82 -5.47
C LYS A 3 17.11 -2.73 -5.50
N LEU A 4 16.50 -2.12 -4.48
CA LEU A 4 15.06 -1.88 -4.50
C LEU A 4 14.68 -0.78 -5.50
N LEU A 5 15.56 0.21 -5.69
CA LEU A 5 15.35 1.21 -6.75
C LEU A 5 15.53 0.58 -8.13
N GLU A 6 16.52 -0.29 -8.32
CA GLU A 6 16.67 -1.08 -9.54
C GLU A 6 15.45 -1.97 -9.81
N LEU A 7 14.90 -2.62 -8.75
CA LEU A 7 13.67 -3.39 -8.84
C LEU A 7 12.49 -2.52 -9.30
N ARG A 8 12.28 -1.34 -8.67
CA ARG A 8 11.26 -0.39 -9.09
C ARG A 8 11.46 0.07 -10.54
N ASP A 9 12.70 0.40 -10.89
CA ASP A 9 13.03 0.93 -12.21
C ASP A 9 12.83 -0.12 -13.33
N ALA A 10 12.98 -1.41 -13.01
CA ALA A 10 12.64 -2.51 -13.92
C ALA A 10 11.14 -2.57 -14.25
N HIS A 11 10.27 -2.02 -13.38
CA HIS A 11 8.81 -1.95 -13.57
C HIS A 11 8.32 -0.51 -13.78
N TRP A 12 9.23 0.44 -14.08
CA TRP A 12 8.96 1.87 -14.06
C TRP A 12 7.81 2.31 -14.95
N GLU A 13 7.65 1.73 -16.13
CA GLU A 13 6.59 2.15 -17.07
C GLU A 13 5.19 1.93 -16.48
N ASP A 14 4.94 0.76 -15.88
CA ASP A 14 3.66 0.46 -15.26
C ASP A 14 3.49 1.16 -13.91
N TRP A 15 4.61 1.31 -13.15
CA TRP A 15 4.62 2.10 -11.92
C TRP A 15 4.28 3.56 -12.17
N ARG A 16 4.87 4.17 -13.20
CA ARG A 16 4.58 5.54 -13.61
C ARG A 16 3.11 5.71 -13.98
N ARG A 17 2.55 4.78 -14.77
CA ARG A 17 1.12 4.80 -15.10
C ARG A 17 0.25 4.73 -13.86
N LEU A 18 0.64 3.91 -12.88
CA LEU A 18 -0.09 3.78 -11.61
C LEU A 18 -0.18 5.11 -10.87
N ILE A 19 0.93 5.81 -10.69
CA ILE A 19 0.95 7.11 -9.99
C ILE A 19 0.33 8.26 -10.81
N GLU A 20 0.14 8.08 -12.10
CA GLU A 20 -0.57 9.00 -13.00
C GLU A 20 -2.04 8.60 -13.22
N HIS A 21 -2.60 7.70 -12.40
CA HIS A 21 -3.96 7.21 -12.57
C HIS A 21 -4.99 8.36 -12.59
N PRO A 22 -6.04 8.30 -13.47
CA PRO A 22 -7.01 9.38 -13.62
C PRO A 22 -7.68 9.82 -12.31
N VAL A 23 -7.99 8.89 -11.39
CA VAL A 23 -8.61 9.25 -10.11
C VAL A 23 -7.67 10.07 -9.20
N LEU A 24 -6.35 9.81 -9.27
CA LEU A 24 -5.36 10.61 -8.52
C LEU A 24 -5.28 12.03 -9.06
N ARG A 25 -5.44 12.24 -10.37
CA ARG A 25 -5.57 13.58 -10.96
C ARG A 25 -6.85 14.28 -10.49
N ARG A 26 -7.99 13.59 -10.48
CA ARG A 26 -9.24 14.14 -9.92
C ARG A 26 -9.09 14.53 -8.45
N LEU A 27 -8.36 13.73 -7.68
CA LEU A 27 -8.02 14.04 -6.28
C LEU A 27 -7.17 15.33 -6.20
N ALA A 28 -6.11 15.43 -7.02
CA ALA A 28 -5.24 16.61 -7.09
C ALA A 28 -6.01 17.89 -7.49
N GLU A 29 -6.99 17.77 -8.39
CA GLU A 29 -7.82 18.87 -8.88
C GLU A 29 -8.97 19.23 -7.92
N GLY A 30 -9.16 18.49 -6.81
CA GLY A 30 -10.28 18.69 -5.88
C GLY A 30 -11.65 18.37 -6.49
N SER A 31 -11.70 17.56 -7.54
CA SER A 31 -12.94 17.23 -8.26
C SER A 31 -13.65 15.97 -7.74
N LEU A 32 -13.16 15.38 -6.65
CA LEU A 32 -13.82 14.29 -5.93
C LEU A 32 -14.61 14.85 -4.75
N SER A 33 -15.81 14.30 -4.50
CA SER A 33 -16.57 14.63 -3.31
C SER A 33 -16.00 13.94 -2.05
N GLU A 34 -16.24 14.52 -0.87
CA GLU A 34 -15.92 13.86 0.41
C GLU A 34 -16.50 12.45 0.49
N ARG A 35 -17.74 12.30 0.02
CA ARG A 35 -18.45 11.02 0.06
C ARG A 35 -17.76 9.95 -0.78
N SER A 36 -17.20 10.34 -1.92
CA SER A 36 -16.43 9.44 -2.78
C SER A 36 -15.18 8.94 -2.08
N ILE A 37 -14.48 9.83 -1.37
CA ILE A 37 -13.28 9.50 -0.60
C ILE A 37 -13.64 8.57 0.57
N TYR A 38 -14.69 8.87 1.32
CA TYR A 38 -15.13 7.99 2.42
C TYR A 38 -15.57 6.61 1.91
N ALA A 39 -16.25 6.53 0.77
CA ALA A 39 -16.62 5.25 0.17
C ALA A 39 -15.38 4.43 -0.27
N TRP A 40 -14.32 5.10 -0.73
CA TRP A 40 -13.05 4.45 -0.98
C TRP A 40 -12.37 4.02 0.33
N MET A 41 -12.34 4.88 1.36
CA MET A 41 -11.77 4.55 2.68
C MET A 41 -12.44 3.33 3.33
N GLU A 42 -13.76 3.13 3.16
CA GLU A 42 -14.45 1.92 3.61
C GLU A 42 -13.83 0.64 3.02
N GLN A 43 -13.36 0.72 1.78
CA GLN A 43 -12.68 -0.39 1.11
C GLN A 43 -11.22 -0.48 1.52
N ASP A 44 -10.60 0.65 1.79
CA ASP A 44 -9.20 0.71 2.22
C ASP A 44 -9.03 0.21 3.66
N TYR A 45 -9.97 0.48 4.55
CA TYR A 45 -10.02 -0.12 5.88
C TYR A 45 -9.88 -1.65 5.82
N ARG A 46 -10.61 -2.31 4.91
CA ARG A 46 -10.48 -3.76 4.68
C ARG A 46 -9.11 -4.18 4.18
N PHE A 47 -8.49 -3.34 3.35
CA PHE A 47 -7.12 -3.60 2.89
C PHE A 47 -6.12 -3.51 4.05
N VAL A 48 -6.23 -2.48 4.88
CA VAL A 48 -5.35 -2.25 6.03
C VAL A 48 -5.46 -3.40 7.05
N GLU A 49 -6.68 -3.92 7.32
CA GLU A 49 -6.87 -5.16 8.12
C GLU A 49 -6.11 -6.35 7.50
N GLY A 50 -6.19 -6.51 6.18
CA GLY A 50 -5.48 -7.56 5.45
C GLY A 50 -3.96 -7.39 5.49
N LEU A 51 -3.48 -6.15 5.39
CA LEU A 51 -2.06 -5.79 5.48
C LEU A 51 -1.51 -6.08 6.87
N LEU A 52 -2.27 -5.73 7.93
CA LEU A 52 -1.95 -6.08 9.32
C LEU A 52 -1.74 -7.58 9.48
N ALA A 53 -2.70 -8.38 9.00
CA ALA A 53 -2.63 -9.83 9.07
C ALA A 53 -1.42 -10.41 8.31
N PHE A 54 -1.12 -9.87 7.14
CA PHE A 54 0.06 -10.26 6.35
C PHE A 54 1.37 -9.91 7.07
N GLN A 55 1.54 -8.66 7.49
CA GLN A 55 2.78 -8.21 8.16
C GLN A 55 3.00 -8.93 9.50
N ALA A 56 1.94 -9.22 10.25
CA ALA A 56 2.02 -10.00 11.48
C ALA A 56 2.59 -11.40 11.25
N GLN A 57 2.35 -12.01 10.11
CA GLN A 57 2.92 -13.32 9.75
C GLN A 57 4.38 -13.25 9.31
N LEU A 58 4.89 -12.09 8.92
CA LEU A 58 6.31 -11.91 8.61
C LEU A 58 7.16 -11.83 9.89
N LEU A 59 6.64 -11.20 10.94
CA LEU A 59 7.39 -10.91 12.17
C LEU A 59 8.07 -12.14 12.81
N PRO A 60 7.41 -13.29 13.04
CA PRO A 60 8.04 -14.46 13.64
C PRO A 60 9.11 -15.10 12.75
N ARG A 61 9.05 -14.89 11.44
CA ARG A 61 10.00 -15.44 10.46
C ARG A 61 11.16 -14.49 10.17
N ALA A 62 11.10 -13.27 10.71
CA ALA A 62 12.08 -12.23 10.45
C ALA A 62 13.41 -12.50 11.17
N PRO A 63 14.56 -12.23 10.54
CA PRO A 63 15.84 -12.10 11.22
C PRO A 63 15.77 -11.08 12.37
N SER A 64 16.57 -11.25 13.41
CA SER A 64 16.50 -10.42 14.62
C SER A 64 16.59 -8.92 14.33
N GLN A 65 17.46 -8.53 13.41
CA GLN A 65 17.67 -7.13 13.02
C GLN A 65 16.48 -6.47 12.30
N HIS A 66 15.55 -7.26 11.73
CA HIS A 66 14.37 -6.74 11.03
C HIS A 66 13.12 -6.65 11.91
N ARG A 67 13.13 -7.37 13.06
CA ARG A 67 11.91 -7.53 13.89
C ARG A 67 11.39 -6.22 14.46
N LEU A 68 12.27 -5.32 14.87
CA LEU A 68 11.84 -4.05 15.45
C LEU A 68 11.13 -3.19 14.42
N VAL A 69 11.63 -3.11 13.19
CA VAL A 69 11.00 -2.37 12.09
C VAL A 69 9.63 -2.93 11.77
N LEU A 70 9.51 -4.26 11.66
CA LEU A 70 8.21 -4.91 11.40
C LEU A 70 7.22 -4.72 12.56
N ALA A 71 7.69 -4.73 13.80
CA ALA A 71 6.85 -4.48 14.98
C ALA A 71 6.34 -3.02 15.01
N HIS A 72 7.19 -2.06 14.70
CA HIS A 72 6.80 -0.65 14.57
C HIS A 72 5.76 -0.46 13.46
N GLY A 73 5.94 -1.12 12.30
CA GLY A 73 4.94 -1.07 11.24
C GLY A 73 3.60 -1.68 11.63
N LEU A 74 3.57 -2.75 12.46
CA LEU A 74 2.32 -3.29 12.99
C LEU A 74 1.62 -2.29 13.92
N SER A 75 2.38 -1.58 14.78
CA SER A 75 1.82 -0.51 15.62
C SER A 75 1.21 0.60 14.77
N ALA A 76 1.96 1.07 13.76
CA ALA A 76 1.48 2.12 12.85
C ALA A 76 0.20 1.71 12.10
N ILE A 77 0.10 0.45 11.65
CA ILE A 77 -1.12 -0.06 10.99
C ILE A 77 -2.31 -0.08 11.98
N VAL A 78 -2.10 -0.44 13.26
CA VAL A 78 -3.17 -0.39 14.26
C VAL A 78 -3.60 1.04 14.51
N GLU A 79 -2.67 1.98 14.63
CA GLU A 79 -2.96 3.41 14.79
C GLU A 79 -3.72 3.98 13.57
N ASP A 80 -3.38 3.52 12.36
CA ASP A 80 -4.10 3.89 11.13
C ASP A 80 -5.55 3.36 11.13
N LEU A 81 -5.76 2.09 11.51
CA LEU A 81 -7.11 1.53 11.67
C LEU A 81 -7.93 2.30 12.70
N ASP A 82 -7.35 2.58 13.88
CA ASP A 82 -8.00 3.38 14.92
C ASP A 82 -8.36 4.77 14.38
N TRP A 83 -7.45 5.44 13.66
CA TRP A 83 -7.73 6.74 13.04
C TRP A 83 -8.84 6.66 12.00
N MET A 84 -8.88 5.61 11.17
CA MET A 84 -9.95 5.41 10.17
C MET A 84 -11.30 5.19 10.84
N GLU A 85 -11.38 4.54 12.00
CA GLU A 85 -12.63 4.34 12.76
C GLU A 85 -13.25 5.64 13.27
N PHE A 86 -12.47 6.71 13.43
CA PHE A 86 -12.98 8.05 13.77
C PHE A 86 -13.47 8.84 12.54
N GLN A 87 -13.26 8.33 11.33
CA GLN A 87 -13.77 8.96 10.11
C GLN A 87 -15.25 8.56 9.89
N PRO A 88 -16.03 9.36 9.13
CA PRO A 88 -17.44 9.06 8.84
C PRO A 88 -17.57 7.93 7.78
N ILE A 89 -16.98 6.78 8.02
CA ILE A 89 -16.98 5.60 7.17
C ILE A 89 -17.77 4.43 7.79
N ASN A 90 -18.29 3.54 6.97
CA ASN A 90 -18.88 2.30 7.43
C ASN A 90 -17.83 1.19 7.46
N ILE A 91 -17.17 0.99 8.60
CA ILE A 91 -16.18 -0.08 8.80
C ILE A 91 -16.75 -1.50 8.59
N ASN A 92 -18.08 -1.66 8.54
CA ASN A 92 -18.74 -2.93 8.24
C ASN A 92 -19.16 -3.06 6.78
N ALA A 93 -18.78 -2.11 5.91
CA ALA A 93 -19.08 -2.20 4.49
C ALA A 93 -18.55 -3.53 3.89
N PRO A 94 -19.36 -4.21 3.07
CA PRO A 94 -18.90 -5.44 2.43
C PRO A 94 -17.75 -5.11 1.45
N PRO A 95 -16.71 -5.97 1.40
CA PRO A 95 -15.59 -5.72 0.50
C PRO A 95 -16.04 -5.82 -0.97
N HIS A 96 -15.68 -4.82 -1.74
CA HIS A 96 -15.85 -4.80 -3.19
C HIS A 96 -15.10 -5.98 -3.85
N PRO A 97 -15.55 -6.55 -4.98
CA PRO A 97 -14.86 -7.66 -5.64
C PRO A 97 -13.37 -7.41 -5.91
N THR A 98 -12.99 -6.18 -6.25
CA THR A 98 -11.58 -5.79 -6.39
C THR A 98 -10.83 -5.94 -5.06
N ARG A 99 -11.41 -5.46 -3.97
CA ARG A 99 -10.80 -5.57 -2.63
C ARG A 99 -10.72 -7.04 -2.18
N GLN A 100 -11.73 -7.87 -2.47
CA GLN A 100 -11.67 -9.31 -2.21
C GLN A 100 -10.48 -9.99 -2.90
N ARG A 101 -10.19 -9.63 -4.16
CA ARG A 101 -9.02 -10.14 -4.89
C ARG A 101 -7.72 -9.71 -4.23
N TYR A 102 -7.63 -8.45 -3.81
CA TYR A 102 -6.43 -7.96 -3.14
C TYR A 102 -6.21 -8.66 -1.78
N LEU A 103 -7.26 -8.86 -0.99
CA LEU A 103 -7.19 -9.61 0.26
C LEU A 103 -6.79 -11.08 0.02
N ALA A 104 -7.24 -11.70 -1.06
CA ALA A 104 -6.80 -13.04 -1.44
C ALA A 104 -5.31 -13.06 -1.79
N PHE A 105 -4.81 -12.04 -2.48
CA PHE A 105 -3.39 -11.88 -2.77
C PHE A 105 -2.56 -11.74 -1.49
N LEU A 106 -2.95 -10.90 -0.53
CA LEU A 106 -2.24 -10.75 0.74
C LEU A 106 -2.19 -12.06 1.54
N ARG A 107 -3.27 -12.85 1.52
CA ARG A 107 -3.29 -14.19 2.14
C ARG A 107 -2.34 -15.15 1.43
N MET A 108 -2.27 -15.13 0.11
CA MET A 108 -1.31 -15.93 -0.66
C MET A 108 0.13 -15.48 -0.36
N LEU A 109 0.37 -14.16 -0.34
CA LEU A 109 1.68 -13.58 -0.05
C LEU A 109 2.20 -13.95 1.35
N SER A 110 1.29 -14.18 2.32
CA SER A 110 1.65 -14.65 3.67
C SER A 110 2.32 -16.03 3.67
N GLN A 111 2.16 -16.81 2.61
CA GLN A 111 2.77 -18.15 2.48
C GLN A 111 4.13 -18.12 1.77
N GLU A 112 4.50 -17.01 1.16
CA GLU A 112 5.78 -16.85 0.48
C GLU A 112 6.96 -16.87 1.48
N PRO A 113 8.18 -17.22 1.03
CA PRO A 113 9.38 -17.10 1.85
C PRO A 113 9.54 -15.69 2.44
N TYR A 114 10.14 -15.59 3.63
CA TYR A 114 10.30 -14.31 4.31
C TYR A 114 10.91 -13.21 3.41
N ARG A 115 11.96 -13.55 2.65
CA ARG A 115 12.65 -12.59 1.78
C ARG A 115 11.73 -12.03 0.70
N VAL A 116 10.91 -12.89 0.13
CA VAL A 116 9.90 -12.51 -0.86
C VAL A 116 8.86 -11.59 -0.21
N GLY A 117 8.26 -12.03 0.90
CA GLY A 117 7.24 -11.26 1.60
C GLY A 117 7.72 -9.90 2.10
N ALA A 118 8.94 -9.84 2.66
CA ALA A 118 9.52 -8.59 3.17
C ALA A 118 9.83 -7.58 2.04
N THR A 119 10.31 -8.06 0.89
CA THR A 119 10.54 -7.22 -0.29
C THR A 119 9.21 -6.69 -0.83
N VAL A 120 8.20 -7.55 -0.97
CA VAL A 120 6.89 -7.14 -1.49
C VAL A 120 6.14 -6.23 -0.50
N LEU A 121 6.35 -6.38 0.82
CA LEU A 121 5.83 -5.43 1.81
C LEU A 121 6.34 -4.00 1.55
N TRP A 122 7.62 -3.85 1.23
CA TRP A 122 8.15 -2.54 0.82
C TRP A 122 7.49 -2.05 -0.47
N VAL A 123 7.28 -2.90 -1.46
CA VAL A 123 6.62 -2.52 -2.72
C VAL A 123 5.21 -2.01 -2.46
N LEU A 124 4.41 -2.72 -1.65
CA LEU A 124 3.05 -2.31 -1.26
C LEU A 124 3.01 -0.91 -0.64
N ASN A 125 3.87 -0.68 0.36
CA ASN A 125 3.94 0.62 1.01
C ASN A 125 4.48 1.71 0.07
N ARG A 126 5.42 1.36 -0.80
CA ARG A 126 6.04 2.32 -1.71
C ARG A 126 5.09 2.74 -2.84
N THR A 127 4.32 1.84 -3.44
CA THR A 127 3.31 2.18 -4.45
C THR A 127 2.24 3.09 -3.88
N PHE A 128 1.77 2.79 -2.68
CA PHE A 128 0.81 3.62 -1.95
C PHE A 128 1.35 5.03 -1.69
N HIS A 129 2.53 5.14 -1.10
CA HIS A 129 3.18 6.43 -0.84
C HIS A 129 3.40 7.25 -2.11
N ASP A 130 3.90 6.63 -3.18
CA ASP A 130 4.18 7.32 -4.44
C ASP A 130 2.89 7.83 -5.09
N ALA A 131 1.79 7.07 -5.01
CA ALA A 131 0.49 7.48 -5.52
C ALA A 131 -0.07 8.70 -4.77
N TRP A 132 -0.07 8.68 -3.44
CA TRP A 132 -0.53 9.80 -2.63
C TRP A 132 0.35 11.03 -2.78
N SER A 133 1.66 10.85 -2.83
CA SER A 133 2.62 11.95 -3.06
C SER A 133 2.44 12.60 -4.44
N ALA A 134 2.10 11.81 -5.47
CA ALA A 134 1.84 12.32 -6.81
C ALA A 134 0.50 13.09 -6.88
N ALA A 135 -0.51 12.68 -6.10
CA ALA A 135 -1.78 13.37 -6.06
C ALA A 135 -1.68 14.76 -5.45
N ALA A 136 -0.89 14.97 -4.39
CA ALA A 136 -0.60 16.25 -3.72
C ALA A 136 -1.74 17.30 -3.77
N PRO A 137 -3.01 16.98 -3.36
CA PRO A 137 -4.14 17.89 -3.52
C PRO A 137 -3.99 19.15 -2.67
N GLN A 138 -4.60 20.24 -3.15
CA GLN A 138 -4.60 21.56 -2.49
C GLN A 138 -5.86 21.79 -1.61
N GLU A 139 -6.90 20.98 -1.78
CA GLU A 139 -8.14 21.10 -1.02
C GLU A 139 -7.95 20.61 0.43
N LYS A 140 -8.38 21.43 1.40
CA LYS A 140 -8.11 21.19 2.84
C LYS A 140 -8.53 19.82 3.34
N ILE A 141 -9.66 19.29 2.87
CA ILE A 141 -10.15 17.99 3.32
C ILE A 141 -9.23 16.86 2.88
N PHE A 142 -8.67 16.96 1.68
CA PHE A 142 -7.75 15.94 1.15
C PHE A 142 -6.33 16.13 1.68
N VAL A 143 -5.93 17.36 2.04
CA VAL A 143 -4.65 17.65 2.70
C VAL A 143 -4.53 16.86 4.01
N ASN A 144 -5.57 16.82 4.84
CA ASN A 144 -5.54 16.06 6.10
C ASN A 144 -5.30 14.56 5.87
N LEU A 145 -5.88 13.98 4.80
CA LEU A 145 -5.67 12.57 4.45
C LEU A 145 -4.24 12.32 3.98
N ILE A 146 -3.73 13.22 3.12
CA ILE A 146 -2.37 13.12 2.62
C ILE A 146 -1.36 13.33 3.73
N ASP A 147 -1.54 14.34 4.57
CA ASP A 147 -0.69 14.60 5.72
C ASP A 147 -0.60 13.38 6.64
N HIS A 148 -1.70 12.61 6.78
CA HIS A 148 -1.72 11.37 7.54
C HIS A 148 -0.84 10.29 6.87
N TRP A 149 -1.03 10.04 5.57
CA TRP A 149 -0.34 8.95 4.84
C TRP A 149 1.01 9.34 4.23
N THR A 150 1.43 10.60 4.35
CA THR A 150 2.76 11.08 3.96
C THR A 150 3.49 11.78 5.11
N SER A 151 3.08 11.50 6.34
CA SER A 151 3.65 12.09 7.55
C SER A 151 5.16 11.80 7.69
N PRO A 152 5.90 12.63 8.44
CA PRO A 152 7.31 12.36 8.74
C PRO A 152 7.55 10.99 9.39
N GLU A 153 6.60 10.53 10.22
CA GLU A 153 6.62 9.23 10.88
C GLU A 153 6.49 8.10 9.86
N PHE A 154 5.55 8.23 8.91
CA PHE A 154 5.41 7.28 7.82
C PHE A 154 6.65 7.24 6.92
N LEU A 155 7.22 8.40 6.60
CA LEU A 155 8.47 8.48 5.83
C LEU A 155 9.66 7.84 6.56
N ALA A 156 9.77 8.00 7.87
CA ALA A 156 10.79 7.33 8.68
C ALA A 156 10.60 5.81 8.65
N TYR A 157 9.37 5.33 8.83
CA TYR A 157 9.06 3.90 8.69
C TYR A 157 9.39 3.37 7.29
N MET A 158 9.04 4.12 6.24
CA MET A 158 9.37 3.74 4.85
C MET A 158 10.87 3.65 4.59
N HIS A 159 11.67 4.50 5.24
CA HIS A 159 13.13 4.41 5.18
C HIS A 159 13.62 3.11 5.81
N ASP A 160 13.20 2.81 7.04
CA ASP A 160 13.61 1.62 7.77
C ASP A 160 13.13 0.32 7.10
N LEU A 161 11.89 0.32 6.60
CA LEU A 161 11.35 -0.78 5.80
C LEU A 161 12.13 -0.96 4.49
N GLY A 162 12.63 0.13 3.91
CA GLY A 162 13.53 0.10 2.76
C GLY A 162 14.83 -0.66 3.05
N GLU A 163 15.41 -0.51 4.23
CA GLU A 163 16.60 -1.28 4.63
C GLU A 163 16.29 -2.77 4.82
N VAL A 164 15.13 -3.08 5.40
CA VAL A 164 14.65 -4.46 5.54
C VAL A 164 14.46 -5.10 4.16
N GLY A 165 13.75 -4.43 3.26
CA GLY A 165 13.50 -4.91 1.90
C GLY A 165 14.79 -5.07 1.08
N GLU A 166 15.71 -4.10 1.15
CA GLU A 166 17.02 -4.14 0.47
C GLU A 166 17.83 -5.36 0.93
N SER A 167 17.91 -5.59 2.25
CA SER A 167 18.59 -6.74 2.83
C SER A 167 17.93 -8.06 2.41
N ALA A 168 16.60 -8.11 2.43
CA ALA A 168 15.82 -9.29 2.03
C ALA A 168 16.04 -9.63 0.56
N TYR A 169 15.90 -8.64 -0.34
CA TYR A 169 16.10 -8.80 -1.78
C TYR A 169 17.54 -9.17 -2.12
N ALA A 170 18.52 -8.54 -1.45
CA ALA A 170 19.93 -8.86 -1.67
C ALA A 170 20.30 -10.30 -1.29
N ALA A 171 19.63 -10.87 -0.28
CA ALA A 171 19.83 -12.23 0.17
C ALA A 171 18.94 -13.26 -0.55
N ALA A 172 18.04 -12.83 -1.43
CA ALA A 172 17.15 -13.69 -2.18
C ALA A 172 17.92 -14.49 -3.26
N SER A 173 17.54 -15.75 -3.45
CA SER A 173 18.02 -16.56 -4.57
C SER A 173 17.45 -16.03 -5.90
N GLU A 174 18.03 -16.46 -7.04
CA GLU A 174 17.52 -16.03 -8.35
C GLU A 174 16.05 -16.43 -8.55
N ALA A 175 15.64 -17.62 -8.13
CA ALA A 175 14.26 -18.05 -8.19
C ALA A 175 13.32 -17.18 -7.30
N GLU A 176 13.79 -16.77 -6.11
CA GLU A 176 13.04 -15.83 -5.25
C GLU A 176 12.96 -14.44 -5.91
N LYS A 177 14.00 -13.96 -6.58
CA LYS A 177 13.99 -12.70 -7.33
C LYS A 177 13.02 -12.73 -8.50
N GLU A 178 13.03 -13.79 -9.31
CA GLU A 178 12.05 -13.98 -10.37
C GLU A 178 10.62 -13.97 -9.83
N ARG A 179 10.40 -14.64 -8.67
CA ARG A 179 9.12 -14.61 -7.98
C ARG A 179 8.75 -13.21 -7.51
N ILE A 180 9.69 -12.44 -6.96
CA ILE A 180 9.48 -11.05 -6.53
C ILE A 180 9.05 -10.20 -7.73
N HIS A 181 9.73 -10.27 -8.88
CA HIS A 181 9.34 -9.52 -10.07
C HIS A 181 7.90 -9.83 -10.50
N ALA A 182 7.51 -11.10 -10.53
CA ALA A 182 6.14 -11.49 -10.85
C ALA A 182 5.11 -10.95 -9.83
N LEU A 183 5.48 -10.86 -8.56
CA LEU A 183 4.63 -10.30 -7.51
C LEU A 183 4.56 -8.77 -7.57
N VAL A 184 5.62 -8.09 -7.99
CA VAL A 184 5.60 -6.64 -8.24
C VAL A 184 4.60 -6.31 -9.35
N ASP A 185 4.60 -7.05 -10.45
CA ASP A 185 3.62 -6.89 -11.52
C ASP A 185 2.18 -7.11 -11.01
N GLU A 186 1.99 -8.09 -10.12
CA GLU A 186 0.67 -8.33 -9.51
C GLU A 186 0.26 -7.20 -8.57
N VAL A 187 1.17 -6.66 -7.74
CA VAL A 187 0.89 -5.49 -6.88
C VAL A 187 0.46 -4.31 -7.74
N ILE A 188 1.22 -3.96 -8.79
CA ILE A 188 0.88 -2.83 -9.66
C ILE A 188 -0.51 -3.00 -10.28
N ARG A 189 -0.85 -4.23 -10.73
CA ARG A 189 -2.19 -4.52 -11.28
C ARG A 189 -3.31 -4.39 -10.25
N LEU A 190 -3.07 -4.83 -9.01
CA LEU A 190 -4.04 -4.74 -7.93
C LEU A 190 -4.22 -3.31 -7.44
N GLU A 191 -3.14 -2.53 -7.36
CA GLU A 191 -3.18 -1.11 -7.06
C GLU A 191 -3.94 -0.34 -8.14
N TRP A 192 -3.65 -0.58 -9.42
CA TRP A 192 -4.41 0.01 -10.52
C TRP A 192 -5.91 -0.29 -10.41
N ALA A 193 -6.25 -1.57 -10.19
CA ALA A 193 -7.65 -1.99 -10.03
C ALA A 193 -8.30 -1.35 -8.77
N SER A 194 -7.52 -1.06 -7.73
CA SER A 194 -8.01 -0.34 -6.54
C SER A 194 -8.32 1.12 -6.84
N TRP A 195 -7.52 1.79 -7.67
CA TRP A 195 -7.82 3.15 -8.14
C TRP A 195 -8.97 3.17 -9.15
N ASP A 196 -9.12 2.16 -10.03
CA ASP A 196 -10.32 1.99 -10.86
C ASP A 196 -11.57 1.83 -10.00
N MET A 197 -11.50 1.04 -8.92
CA MET A 197 -12.59 0.91 -7.95
C MET A 197 -12.92 2.27 -7.30
N ALA A 198 -11.92 3.04 -6.90
CA ALA A 198 -12.12 4.38 -6.35
C ALA A 198 -12.85 5.30 -7.34
N ASN A 199 -12.47 5.24 -8.62
CA ASN A 199 -13.15 6.00 -9.68
C ASN A 199 -14.61 5.58 -9.88
N LEU A 200 -14.88 4.27 -9.88
CA LEU A 200 -16.26 3.74 -9.97
C LEU A 200 -17.12 4.13 -8.76
N LEU A 201 -16.54 4.18 -7.57
CA LEU A 201 -17.24 4.66 -6.37
C LEU A 201 -17.52 6.16 -6.48
N ALA A 202 -16.57 6.95 -6.99
CA ALA A 202 -16.76 8.37 -7.23
C ALA A 202 -17.90 8.66 -8.21
N GLU A 203 -18.01 7.92 -9.31
CA GLU A 203 -19.09 8.07 -10.29
C GLU A 203 -20.51 7.85 -9.74
N ARG A 204 -20.63 7.23 -8.55
CA ARG A 204 -21.91 7.03 -7.86
C ARG A 204 -22.30 8.21 -6.99
N TYR A 205 -21.35 9.02 -6.58
CA TYR A 205 -21.54 10.05 -5.54
C TYR A 205 -21.25 11.46 -6.05
N ASP A 206 -20.54 11.62 -7.15
CA ASP A 206 -20.27 12.89 -7.84
C ASP A 206 -21.28 13.12 -8.96
#